data_f7554efbb6a4fd47568911939d1d732a
#
_entry.id   f7554efbb6a4fd47568911939d1d732a
#
_cell.length_a   1.000
_cell.length_b   1.000
_cell.length_c   1.000
_cell.angle_alpha   90.00
_cell.angle_beta   90.00
_cell.angle_gamma   90.00
#
_symmetry.space_group_name_H-M   'P 1'
#
loop_
_entity.id
_entity.type
_entity.pdbx_description
1 polymer ?
#
loop_
_entity_poly.entity_id
_entity_poly.type
_entity_poly.pdbx_seq_one_letter_code
_entity_poly.pdbx_strand_id
1 'polypeptide(L)'
;MRNKIILTAATAAVLTITGCANTGMSDTTRRTATGAGVGALAGAAISAATGGKAGVGAVAGAAVGGLGTYIWSQHMEKQKREMEAATQGTGVAVTQTADNQLKLDIPSDISFATGKSDIQSNFAPILDRFAEGLRNNPNTDVRIVGHTDSTGTDAINNPLSLHRAESTRNYLTARGVNGNRIRVEGRGSMQPVATNDTADGRGRNRRVEIFVGERSAQ
;
A
#
# COMPACT_ATOMS: atom_id res chain seq x y z
N MET A 1 -14.35 -33.52 -57.49
CA MET A 1 -13.37 -32.52 -57.08
C MET A 1 -13.27 -32.59 -55.56
N ARG A 2 -12.15 -33.10 -55.03
CA ARG A 2 -12.01 -33.46 -53.61
C ARG A 2 -11.28 -32.30 -52.90
N ASN A 3 -11.97 -31.58 -52.05
CA ASN A 3 -11.38 -30.60 -51.18
C ASN A 3 -10.68 -31.28 -49.96
N LYS A 4 -9.37 -31.13 -49.90
CA LYS A 4 -8.53 -31.55 -48.78
C LYS A 4 -8.56 -30.44 -47.72
N ILE A 5 -9.15 -30.76 -46.56
CA ILE A 5 -9.06 -29.91 -45.37
C ILE A 5 -7.71 -30.24 -44.71
N ILE A 6 -6.82 -29.27 -44.64
CA ILE A 6 -5.55 -29.36 -43.90
C ILE A 6 -5.82 -28.89 -42.47
N LEU A 7 -5.74 -29.86 -41.55
CA LEU A 7 -5.87 -29.64 -40.13
C LEU A 7 -4.45 -29.34 -39.58
N THR A 8 -4.15 -28.09 -39.31
CA THR A 8 -2.91 -27.69 -38.62
C THR A 8 -3.08 -27.85 -37.12
N ALA A 9 -2.45 -28.87 -36.54
CA ALA A 9 -2.34 -29.07 -35.11
C ALA A 9 -1.34 -28.07 -34.52
N ALA A 10 -1.83 -27.14 -33.69
CA ALA A 10 -0.98 -26.28 -32.88
C ALA A 10 -0.53 -27.03 -31.62
N THR A 11 0.70 -27.52 -31.63
CA THR A 11 1.35 -28.09 -30.43
C THR A 11 1.72 -26.98 -29.46
N ALA A 12 0.98 -26.89 -28.35
CA ALA A 12 1.36 -26.06 -27.21
C ALA A 12 2.54 -26.73 -26.47
N ALA A 13 3.73 -26.15 -26.59
CA ALA A 13 4.89 -26.57 -25.81
C ALA A 13 4.75 -26.06 -24.38
N VAL A 14 4.42 -26.97 -23.46
CA VAL A 14 4.49 -26.72 -22.02
C VAL A 14 5.96 -26.82 -21.61
N LEU A 15 6.64 -25.68 -21.41
CA LEU A 15 7.97 -25.65 -20.80
C LEU A 15 7.82 -25.91 -19.29
N THR A 16 8.01 -27.15 -18.87
CA THR A 16 8.24 -27.49 -17.47
C THR A 16 9.69 -27.17 -17.13
N ILE A 17 9.92 -26.00 -16.49
CA ILE A 17 11.21 -25.67 -15.92
C ILE A 17 11.35 -26.40 -14.58
N THR A 18 11.79 -27.66 -14.64
CA THR A 18 12.30 -28.37 -13.47
C THR A 18 13.78 -28.02 -13.30
N GLY A 19 14.05 -26.85 -12.74
CA GLY A 19 15.38 -26.44 -12.34
C GLY A 19 15.63 -26.82 -10.87
N CYS A 20 16.23 -27.98 -10.61
CA CYS A 20 16.91 -28.27 -9.35
C CYS A 20 18.20 -27.46 -9.31
N ALA A 21 18.15 -26.21 -8.89
CA ALA A 21 19.32 -25.43 -8.52
C ALA A 21 19.48 -25.50 -7.00
N ASN A 22 20.33 -26.45 -6.57
CA ASN A 22 20.80 -26.52 -5.20
C ASN A 22 21.91 -25.43 -5.02
N THR A 23 21.50 -24.17 -5.02
CA THR A 23 22.33 -23.02 -4.67
C THR A 23 21.94 -22.62 -3.26
N GLY A 24 22.91 -22.55 -2.33
CA GLY A 24 22.74 -22.27 -0.92
C GLY A 24 22.16 -20.88 -0.60
N MET A 25 21.06 -20.56 -1.23
CA MET A 25 20.25 -19.38 -0.89
C MET A 25 19.43 -19.69 0.36
N SER A 26 19.49 -18.81 1.34
CA SER A 26 18.68 -18.90 2.56
C SER A 26 17.20 -18.89 2.21
N ASP A 27 16.37 -19.54 3.03
CA ASP A 27 14.90 -19.58 2.87
C ASP A 27 14.28 -18.17 2.78
N THR A 28 14.92 -17.19 3.39
CA THR A 28 14.54 -15.77 3.34
C THR A 28 14.64 -15.22 1.91
N THR A 29 15.73 -15.52 1.19
CA THR A 29 15.93 -15.06 -0.20
C THR A 29 14.94 -15.71 -1.17
N ARG A 30 14.60 -16.99 -0.96
CA ARG A 30 13.56 -17.67 -1.75
C ARG A 30 12.19 -17.04 -1.57
N ARG A 31 11.78 -16.75 -0.33
CA ARG A 31 10.49 -16.12 -0.01
C ARG A 31 10.39 -14.69 -0.55
N THR A 32 11.49 -13.94 -0.51
CA THR A 32 11.54 -12.58 -1.06
C THR A 32 11.41 -12.59 -2.59
N ALA A 33 12.07 -13.53 -3.28
CA ALA A 33 11.98 -13.65 -4.75
C ALA A 33 10.57 -14.07 -5.20
N THR A 34 9.89 -14.94 -4.44
CA THR A 34 8.52 -15.37 -4.73
C THR A 34 7.52 -14.25 -4.46
N GLY A 35 7.71 -13.49 -3.37
CA GLY A 35 6.87 -12.34 -3.01
C GLY A 35 6.95 -11.19 -4.03
N ALA A 36 8.15 -10.88 -4.53
CA ALA A 36 8.35 -9.85 -5.54
C ALA A 36 7.68 -10.21 -6.89
N GLY A 37 7.70 -11.51 -7.26
CA GLY A 37 7.04 -11.98 -8.48
C GLY A 37 5.51 -11.89 -8.41
N VAL A 38 4.92 -12.27 -7.29
CA VAL A 38 3.46 -12.22 -7.09
C VAL A 38 2.95 -10.79 -6.99
N GLY A 39 3.67 -9.88 -6.31
CA GLY A 39 3.29 -8.48 -6.20
C GLY A 39 3.36 -7.71 -7.53
N ALA A 40 4.36 -7.99 -8.37
CA ALA A 40 4.46 -7.39 -9.69
C ALA A 40 3.30 -7.83 -10.61
N LEU A 41 2.85 -9.08 -10.51
CA LEU A 41 1.72 -9.60 -11.27
C LEU A 41 0.38 -8.99 -10.77
N ALA A 42 0.20 -8.83 -9.47
CA ALA A 42 -1.00 -8.21 -8.91
C ALA A 42 -1.09 -6.70 -9.27
N GLY A 43 0.02 -5.96 -9.19
CA GLY A 43 0.07 -4.55 -9.60
C GLY A 43 -0.18 -4.35 -11.09
N ALA A 44 0.33 -5.24 -11.94
CA ALA A 44 0.08 -5.22 -13.38
C ALA A 44 -1.39 -5.53 -13.72
N ALA A 45 -2.02 -6.47 -13.01
CA ALA A 45 -3.42 -6.82 -13.23
C ALA A 45 -4.38 -5.66 -12.86
N ILE A 46 -4.11 -4.95 -11.77
CA ILE A 46 -4.92 -3.78 -11.37
C ILE A 46 -4.74 -2.64 -12.37
N SER A 47 -3.52 -2.37 -12.84
CA SER A 47 -3.27 -1.33 -13.86
C SER A 47 -3.94 -1.64 -15.19
N ALA A 48 -3.97 -2.90 -15.62
CA ALA A 48 -4.66 -3.34 -16.83
C ALA A 48 -6.19 -3.19 -16.71
N ALA A 49 -6.77 -3.47 -15.54
CA ALA A 49 -8.21 -3.34 -15.28
C ALA A 49 -8.67 -1.87 -15.21
N THR A 50 -7.77 -0.93 -14.87
CA THR A 50 -8.07 0.51 -14.77
C THR A 50 -7.65 1.32 -16.00
N GLY A 51 -7.22 0.68 -17.11
CA GLY A 51 -6.81 1.33 -18.35
C GLY A 51 -5.44 2.02 -18.27
N GLY A 52 -4.66 1.77 -17.21
CA GLY A 52 -3.28 2.28 -17.07
C GLY A 52 -2.25 1.38 -17.76
N LYS A 53 -1.08 1.93 -18.06
CA LYS A 53 0.04 1.14 -18.58
C LYS A 53 0.56 0.19 -17.49
N ALA A 54 0.51 -1.09 -17.71
CA ALA A 54 0.87 -2.16 -16.75
C ALA A 54 2.26 -1.97 -16.10
N GLY A 55 3.21 -1.33 -16.80
CA GLY A 55 4.53 -1.03 -16.27
C GLY A 55 4.56 0.05 -15.17
N VAL A 56 3.62 1.00 -15.18
CA VAL A 56 3.59 2.09 -14.19
C VAL A 56 3.06 1.60 -12.84
N GLY A 57 2.09 0.67 -12.83
CA GLY A 57 1.58 0.09 -11.59
C GLY A 57 2.60 -0.80 -10.87
N ALA A 58 3.43 -1.53 -11.63
CA ALA A 58 4.49 -2.36 -11.05
C ALA A 58 5.62 -1.50 -10.42
N VAL A 59 5.96 -0.37 -11.05
CA VAL A 59 7.01 0.54 -10.55
C VAL A 59 6.50 1.36 -9.36
N ALA A 60 5.24 1.80 -9.36
CA ALA A 60 4.65 2.53 -8.23
C ALA A 60 4.55 1.66 -6.97
N GLY A 61 4.28 0.35 -7.10
CA GLY A 61 4.27 -0.60 -5.99
C GLY A 61 5.67 -0.85 -5.39
N ALA A 62 6.73 -0.80 -6.22
CA ALA A 62 8.10 -1.08 -5.77
C ALA A 62 8.83 0.16 -5.23
N ALA A 63 8.45 1.36 -5.66
CA ALA A 63 9.18 2.59 -5.33
C ALA A 63 8.88 3.18 -3.94
N VAL A 64 7.90 2.66 -3.23
CA VAL A 64 7.46 3.19 -1.92
C VAL A 64 7.99 2.36 -0.74
N GLY A 65 8.58 1.20 -1.01
CA GLY A 65 9.18 0.33 -0.01
C GLY A 65 10.54 0.86 0.45
N GLY A 66 10.65 1.36 1.69
CA GLY A 66 11.95 1.60 2.32
C GLY A 66 12.76 0.29 2.37
N LEU A 67 14.09 0.43 2.35
CA LEU A 67 15.11 -0.64 2.34
C LEU A 67 15.09 -1.54 3.59
N GLY A 68 13.93 -2.13 3.92
CA GLY A 68 13.80 -3.12 4.99
C GLY A 68 13.26 -4.43 4.45
N THR A 69 13.85 -5.55 4.87
CA THR A 69 13.27 -6.89 4.62
C THR A 69 12.11 -7.08 5.58
N TYR A 70 10.90 -6.84 5.11
CA TYR A 70 9.70 -7.12 5.89
C TYR A 70 9.21 -8.53 5.62
N ILE A 71 8.65 -9.16 6.64
CA ILE A 71 8.01 -10.45 6.54
C ILE A 71 6.48 -10.30 6.64
N TRP A 72 5.76 -11.20 6.00
CA TRP A 72 4.33 -11.32 6.16
C TRP A 72 4.01 -12.48 7.09
N SER A 73 3.74 -12.18 8.34
CA SER A 73 3.42 -13.16 9.37
C SER A 73 1.91 -13.38 9.52
N GLN A 74 1.53 -14.37 10.33
CA GLN A 74 0.13 -14.56 10.72
C GLN A 74 -0.43 -13.36 11.50
N HIS A 75 0.41 -12.62 12.23
CA HIS A 75 0.01 -11.39 12.92
C HIS A 75 -0.36 -10.29 11.92
N MET A 76 0.43 -10.12 10.87
CA MET A 76 0.15 -9.16 9.79
C MET A 76 -1.13 -9.54 9.03
N GLU A 77 -1.33 -10.83 8.76
CA GLU A 77 -2.54 -11.32 8.12
C GLU A 77 -3.78 -11.11 9.00
N LYS A 78 -3.66 -11.33 10.30
CA LYS A 78 -4.73 -11.04 11.27
C LYS A 78 -5.04 -9.54 11.31
N GLN A 79 -4.01 -8.69 11.41
CA GLN A 79 -4.16 -7.24 11.44
C GLN A 79 -4.82 -6.72 10.16
N LYS A 80 -4.43 -7.26 8.99
CA LYS A 80 -5.07 -6.93 7.70
C LYS A 80 -6.57 -7.22 7.75
N ARG A 81 -6.98 -8.44 8.12
CA ARG A 81 -8.40 -8.83 8.20
C ARG A 81 -9.20 -7.97 9.20
N GLU A 82 -8.61 -7.65 10.36
CA GLU A 82 -9.25 -6.79 11.36
C GLU A 82 -9.45 -5.37 10.81
N MET A 83 -8.47 -4.85 10.07
CA MET A 83 -8.58 -3.54 9.44
C MET A 83 -9.58 -3.54 8.28
N GLU A 84 -9.59 -4.57 7.42
CA GLU A 84 -10.59 -4.71 6.37
C GLU A 84 -12.02 -4.71 6.94
N ALA A 85 -12.24 -5.43 8.05
CA ALA A 85 -13.54 -5.45 8.73
C ALA A 85 -13.90 -4.08 9.35
N ALA A 86 -12.93 -3.41 9.98
CA ALA A 86 -13.15 -2.12 10.63
C ALA A 86 -13.37 -0.96 9.64
N THR A 87 -12.87 -1.10 8.41
CA THR A 87 -12.94 -0.06 7.37
C THR A 87 -14.02 -0.33 6.32
N GLN A 88 -14.78 -1.41 6.45
CA GLN A 88 -15.83 -1.75 5.49
C GLN A 88 -16.84 -0.60 5.35
N GLY A 89 -17.08 -0.16 4.10
CA GLY A 89 -18.01 0.93 3.80
C GLY A 89 -17.50 2.36 4.09
N THR A 90 -16.27 2.51 4.60
CA THR A 90 -15.70 3.83 4.95
C THR A 90 -14.94 4.50 3.81
N GLY A 91 -14.61 3.76 2.74
CA GLY A 91 -13.75 4.23 1.65
C GLY A 91 -12.25 4.04 1.91
N VAL A 92 -11.83 3.55 3.09
CA VAL A 92 -10.44 3.17 3.36
C VAL A 92 -10.12 1.86 2.65
N ALA A 93 -9.07 1.86 1.83
CA ALA A 93 -8.57 0.63 1.20
C ALA A 93 -7.44 0.02 2.05
N VAL A 94 -7.52 -1.30 2.27
CA VAL A 94 -6.52 -2.07 3.01
C VAL A 94 -5.90 -3.09 2.04
N THR A 95 -4.59 -3.04 1.84
CA THR A 95 -3.90 -3.90 0.87
C THR A 95 -2.57 -4.39 1.42
N GLN A 96 -2.05 -5.49 0.85
CA GLN A 96 -0.68 -5.93 1.04
C GLN A 96 0.16 -5.42 -0.14
N THR A 97 1.32 -4.84 0.15
CA THR A 97 2.26 -4.39 -0.86
C THR A 97 3.19 -5.53 -1.30
N ALA A 98 3.87 -5.35 -2.44
CA ALA A 98 4.81 -6.34 -2.98
C ALA A 98 6.01 -6.62 -2.06
N ASP A 99 6.37 -5.66 -1.20
CA ASP A 99 7.44 -5.73 -0.22
C ASP A 99 6.95 -6.14 1.19
N ASN A 100 5.81 -6.85 1.25
CA ASN A 100 5.22 -7.39 2.48
C ASN A 100 4.89 -6.35 3.55
N GLN A 101 4.41 -5.17 3.16
CA GLN A 101 3.83 -4.21 4.08
C GLN A 101 2.30 -4.23 4.00
N LEU A 102 1.64 -3.98 5.12
CA LEU A 102 0.23 -3.63 5.14
C LEU A 102 0.10 -2.15 4.78
N LYS A 103 -0.65 -1.84 3.73
CA LYS A 103 -0.96 -0.47 3.32
C LYS A 103 -2.42 -0.14 3.61
N LEU A 104 -2.65 0.97 4.30
CA LEU A 104 -3.96 1.61 4.44
C LEU A 104 -3.95 2.88 3.58
N ASP A 105 -4.89 2.98 2.67
CA ASP A 105 -5.14 4.15 1.83
C ASP A 105 -6.37 4.87 2.36
N ILE A 106 -6.19 6.02 2.98
CA ILE A 106 -7.19 6.71 3.78
C ILE A 106 -7.55 8.03 3.09
N PRO A 107 -8.77 8.17 2.52
CA PRO A 107 -9.22 9.44 1.96
C PRO A 107 -9.17 10.55 3.01
N SER A 108 -8.57 11.70 2.67
CA SER A 108 -8.51 12.82 3.60
C SER A 108 -9.89 13.38 3.95
N ASP A 109 -10.85 13.26 3.05
CA ASP A 109 -12.18 13.83 3.23
C ASP A 109 -12.98 13.17 4.39
N ILE A 110 -12.65 11.91 4.74
CA ILE A 110 -13.22 11.25 5.92
C ILE A 110 -12.39 11.47 7.20
N SER A 111 -11.15 11.90 7.04
CA SER A 111 -10.18 11.99 8.14
C SER A 111 -9.98 13.41 8.66
N PHE A 112 -10.11 14.42 7.79
CA PHE A 112 -9.82 15.82 8.07
C PHE A 112 -10.86 16.73 7.40
N ALA A 113 -11.18 17.85 8.02
CA ALA A 113 -11.91 18.91 7.35
C ALA A 113 -11.06 19.58 6.25
N THR A 114 -11.70 20.22 5.28
CA THR A 114 -11.02 20.89 4.16
C THR A 114 -9.99 21.89 4.67
N GLY A 115 -8.76 21.78 4.21
CA GLY A 115 -7.64 22.62 4.63
C GLY A 115 -7.19 22.44 6.07
N LYS A 116 -7.68 21.43 6.79
CA LYS A 116 -7.34 21.13 8.18
C LYS A 116 -6.53 19.83 8.28
N SER A 117 -5.91 19.66 9.45
CA SER A 117 -5.15 18.46 9.83
C SER A 117 -5.65 17.83 11.12
N ASP A 118 -6.71 18.36 11.74
CA ASP A 118 -7.31 17.78 12.94
C ASP A 118 -8.11 16.51 12.58
N ILE A 119 -7.89 15.41 13.32
CA ILE A 119 -8.59 14.15 13.12
C ILE A 119 -10.09 14.33 13.40
N GLN A 120 -10.92 13.97 12.45
CA GLN A 120 -12.38 13.99 12.61
C GLN A 120 -12.86 12.86 13.53
N SER A 121 -13.91 13.12 14.27
CA SER A 121 -14.47 12.18 15.26
C SER A 121 -14.98 10.88 14.64
N ASN A 122 -15.49 10.92 13.41
CA ASN A 122 -15.93 9.73 12.65
C ASN A 122 -14.77 8.82 12.22
N PHE A 123 -13.55 9.36 12.11
CA PHE A 123 -12.36 8.58 11.76
C PHE A 123 -11.64 8.02 13.01
N ALA A 124 -11.83 8.62 14.17
CA ALA A 124 -11.20 8.23 15.43
C ALA A 124 -11.34 6.72 15.76
N PRO A 125 -12.52 6.06 15.62
CA PRO A 125 -12.67 4.63 15.92
C PRO A 125 -11.81 3.72 15.04
N ILE A 126 -11.59 4.10 13.78
CA ILE A 126 -10.72 3.34 12.86
C ILE A 126 -9.27 3.41 13.34
N LEU A 127 -8.81 4.61 13.72
CA LEU A 127 -7.46 4.79 14.26
C LEU A 127 -7.28 4.12 15.63
N ASP A 128 -8.32 4.05 16.46
CA ASP A 128 -8.28 3.33 17.74
C ASP A 128 -8.06 1.83 17.52
N ARG A 129 -8.80 1.23 16.59
CA ARG A 129 -8.61 -0.17 16.21
C ARG A 129 -7.23 -0.43 15.62
N PHE A 130 -6.76 0.49 14.79
CA PHE A 130 -5.43 0.41 14.19
C PHE A 130 -4.33 0.49 15.27
N ALA A 131 -4.45 1.42 16.22
CA ALA A 131 -3.53 1.54 17.35
C ALA A 131 -3.48 0.26 18.20
N GLU A 132 -4.62 -0.40 18.43
CA GLU A 132 -4.71 -1.69 19.13
C GLU A 132 -3.89 -2.77 18.40
N GLY A 133 -4.09 -2.91 17.07
CA GLY A 133 -3.31 -3.85 16.26
C GLY A 133 -1.80 -3.59 16.31
N LEU A 134 -1.39 -2.32 16.27
CA LEU A 134 0.02 -1.94 16.38
C LEU A 134 0.62 -2.21 17.76
N ARG A 135 -0.14 -2.06 18.85
CA ARG A 135 0.33 -2.42 20.20
C ARG A 135 0.50 -3.93 20.35
N ASN A 136 -0.39 -4.71 19.75
CA ASN A 136 -0.33 -6.17 19.78
C ASN A 136 0.78 -6.74 18.86
N ASN A 137 1.31 -5.93 17.94
CA ASN A 137 2.44 -6.27 17.08
C ASN A 137 3.58 -5.23 17.23
N PRO A 138 4.37 -5.28 18.32
CA PRO A 138 5.39 -4.27 18.61
C PRO A 138 6.60 -4.34 17.66
N ASN A 139 6.80 -5.44 16.94
CA ASN A 139 7.93 -5.62 16.03
C ASN A 139 7.66 -5.10 14.61
N THR A 140 6.86 -4.03 14.49
CA THR A 140 6.56 -3.39 13.21
C THR A 140 7.10 -1.98 13.15
N ASP A 141 7.53 -1.55 11.95
CA ASP A 141 7.77 -0.17 11.59
C ASP A 141 6.53 0.41 10.90
N VAL A 142 6.27 1.68 11.16
CA VAL A 142 5.12 2.40 10.60
C VAL A 142 5.63 3.61 9.83
N ARG A 143 5.16 3.81 8.61
CA ARG A 143 5.40 5.02 7.83
C ARG A 143 4.08 5.63 7.41
N ILE A 144 3.90 6.92 7.70
CA ILE A 144 2.69 7.67 7.41
C ILE A 144 3.04 8.75 6.40
N VAL A 145 2.35 8.78 5.27
CA VAL A 145 2.60 9.71 4.17
C VAL A 145 1.33 10.50 3.87
N GLY A 146 1.40 11.82 3.99
CA GLY A 146 0.31 12.71 3.63
C GLY A 146 0.42 13.22 2.19
N HIS A 147 -0.72 13.35 1.53
CA HIS A 147 -0.83 13.87 0.16
C HIS A 147 -1.96 14.89 0.04
N THR A 148 -1.82 15.81 -0.91
CA THR A 148 -2.87 16.75 -1.33
C THR A 148 -3.22 16.55 -2.81
N ASP A 149 -4.25 17.18 -3.27
CA ASP A 149 -4.46 17.43 -4.70
C ASP A 149 -3.60 18.63 -5.18
N SER A 150 -3.70 18.96 -6.46
CA SER A 150 -2.96 20.08 -7.06
C SER A 150 -3.58 21.47 -6.80
N THR A 151 -4.65 21.55 -6.00
CA THR A 151 -5.29 22.84 -5.71
C THR A 151 -4.43 23.65 -4.74
N GLY A 152 -4.17 24.91 -5.08
CA GLY A 152 -3.30 25.79 -4.30
C GLY A 152 -1.84 25.71 -4.72
N THR A 153 -0.95 26.11 -3.83
CA THR A 153 0.50 26.17 -4.07
C THR A 153 1.25 25.15 -3.24
N ASP A 154 2.47 24.82 -3.64
CA ASP A 154 3.35 23.94 -2.88
C ASP A 154 3.65 24.47 -1.47
N ALA A 155 3.70 25.80 -1.31
CA ALA A 155 3.87 26.45 -0.01
C ALA A 155 2.73 26.15 0.98
N ILE A 156 1.53 25.82 0.47
CA ILE A 156 0.37 25.39 1.27
C ILE A 156 0.31 23.86 1.35
N ASN A 157 0.50 23.18 0.23
CA ASN A 157 0.28 21.73 0.12
C ASN A 157 1.34 20.90 0.85
N ASN A 158 2.60 21.32 0.80
CA ASN A 158 3.68 20.60 1.47
C ASN A 158 3.51 20.57 2.99
N PRO A 159 3.35 21.70 3.71
CA PRO A 159 3.12 21.67 5.15
C PRO A 159 1.79 21.01 5.52
N LEU A 160 0.69 21.21 4.75
CA LEU A 160 -0.60 20.59 5.04
C LEU A 160 -0.51 19.07 5.01
N SER A 161 0.14 18.51 3.99
CA SER A 161 0.34 17.07 3.88
C SER A 161 1.16 16.50 5.03
N LEU A 162 2.23 17.20 5.44
CA LEU A 162 3.04 16.80 6.59
C LEU A 162 2.24 16.87 7.90
N HIS A 163 1.53 17.96 8.16
CA HIS A 163 0.73 18.12 9.38
C HIS A 163 -0.35 17.03 9.51
N ARG A 164 -0.96 16.58 8.41
CA ARG A 164 -1.91 15.46 8.43
C ARG A 164 -1.25 14.14 8.85
N ALA A 165 -0.07 13.87 8.32
CA ALA A 165 0.72 12.70 8.73
C ALA A 165 1.15 12.79 10.20
N GLU A 166 1.55 13.97 10.67
CA GLU A 166 1.89 14.22 12.08
C GLU A 166 0.70 14.06 13.02
N SER A 167 -0.47 14.59 12.66
CA SER A 167 -1.69 14.45 13.44
C SER A 167 -2.09 12.97 13.59
N THR A 168 -1.95 12.21 12.51
CA THR A 168 -2.18 10.75 12.54
C THR A 168 -1.18 10.06 13.48
N ARG A 169 0.13 10.37 13.39
CA ARG A 169 1.14 9.85 14.33
C ARG A 169 0.81 10.21 15.77
N ASN A 170 0.51 11.49 16.03
CA ASN A 170 0.23 11.99 17.37
C ASN A 170 -1.01 11.30 17.98
N TYR A 171 -2.02 11.04 17.15
CA TYR A 171 -3.20 10.28 17.55
C TYR A 171 -2.83 8.85 17.98
N LEU A 172 -2.04 8.14 17.17
CA LEU A 172 -1.58 6.78 17.46
C LEU A 172 -0.71 6.72 18.71
N THR A 173 0.19 7.69 18.90
CA THR A 173 1.05 7.75 20.09
C THR A 173 0.26 8.03 21.36
N ALA A 174 -0.76 8.87 21.29
CA ALA A 174 -1.69 9.09 22.41
C ALA A 174 -2.48 7.81 22.81
N ARG A 175 -2.56 6.81 21.91
CA ARG A 175 -3.13 5.47 22.17
C ARG A 175 -2.08 4.43 22.58
N GLY A 176 -0.86 4.85 22.91
CA GLY A 176 0.20 3.98 23.41
C GLY A 176 1.04 3.27 22.34
N VAL A 177 0.95 3.68 21.08
CA VAL A 177 1.89 3.21 20.05
C VAL A 177 3.23 3.94 20.23
N ASN A 178 4.34 3.19 20.29
CA ASN A 178 5.67 3.80 20.43
C ASN A 178 6.01 4.68 19.22
N GLY A 179 6.15 5.98 19.45
CA GLY A 179 6.43 6.97 18.41
C GLY A 179 7.77 6.77 17.68
N ASN A 180 8.75 6.13 18.31
CA ASN A 180 10.07 5.89 17.69
C ASN A 180 10.02 4.95 16.49
N ARG A 181 8.95 4.17 16.34
CA ARG A 181 8.73 3.29 15.18
C ARG A 181 7.83 3.93 14.11
N ILE A 182 7.40 5.17 14.31
CA ILE A 182 6.52 5.88 13.37
C ILE A 182 7.30 6.99 12.68
N ARG A 183 7.47 6.88 11.38
CA ARG A 183 8.02 7.92 10.51
C ARG A 183 6.88 8.65 9.81
N VAL A 184 7.03 9.96 9.59
CA VAL A 184 6.04 10.79 8.91
C VAL A 184 6.67 11.51 7.72
N GLU A 185 5.90 11.65 6.65
CA GLU A 185 6.32 12.34 5.43
C GLU A 185 5.14 13.15 4.87
N GLY A 186 5.41 14.34 4.36
CA GLY A 186 4.49 15.12 3.53
C GLY A 186 4.97 15.13 2.09
N ARG A 187 4.11 14.80 1.15
CA ARG A 187 4.42 14.76 -0.29
C ARG A 187 3.68 15.84 -1.08
N GLY A 188 2.86 16.66 -0.42
CA GLY A 188 2.06 17.65 -1.11
C GLY A 188 1.29 17.03 -2.28
N SER A 189 1.31 17.70 -3.42
CA SER A 189 0.67 17.25 -4.66
C SER A 189 1.58 16.42 -5.60
N MET A 190 2.82 16.11 -5.17
CA MET A 190 3.85 15.54 -6.06
C MET A 190 3.60 14.08 -6.47
N GLN A 191 2.74 13.34 -5.79
CA GLN A 191 2.50 11.92 -6.04
C GLN A 191 1.00 11.64 -6.25
N PRO A 192 0.40 12.12 -7.36
CA PRO A 192 -1.01 11.88 -7.64
C PRO A 192 -1.26 10.41 -8.02
N VAL A 193 -2.36 9.85 -7.54
CA VAL A 193 -2.86 8.50 -7.91
C VAL A 193 -4.00 8.55 -8.92
N ALA A 194 -4.52 9.76 -9.18
CA ALA A 194 -5.57 10.02 -10.17
C ALA A 194 -5.33 11.38 -10.84
N THR A 195 -6.10 11.66 -11.92
CA THR A 195 -6.04 12.98 -12.53
C THR A 195 -6.51 14.08 -11.59
N ASN A 196 -5.88 15.24 -11.62
CA ASN A 196 -6.30 16.43 -10.88
C ASN A 196 -7.38 17.25 -11.62
N ASP A 197 -7.74 16.89 -12.86
CA ASP A 197 -8.69 17.63 -13.67
C ASP A 197 -10.14 17.46 -13.18
N THR A 198 -10.45 16.31 -12.58
CA THR A 198 -11.78 16.00 -12.07
C THR A 198 -11.88 16.12 -10.55
N ALA A 199 -13.07 16.42 -10.03
CA ALA A 199 -13.30 16.47 -8.58
C ALA A 199 -13.02 15.12 -7.89
N ASP A 200 -13.46 14.01 -8.50
CA ASP A 200 -13.21 12.65 -8.00
C ASP A 200 -11.73 12.30 -7.98
N GLY A 201 -10.99 12.68 -9.03
CA GLY A 201 -9.56 12.45 -9.09
C GLY A 201 -8.81 13.24 -8.01
N ARG A 202 -9.16 14.52 -7.80
CA ARG A 202 -8.64 15.31 -6.69
C ARG A 202 -8.99 14.72 -5.33
N GLY A 203 -10.22 14.23 -5.15
CA GLY A 203 -10.64 13.52 -3.93
C GLY A 203 -9.73 12.33 -3.62
N ARG A 204 -9.38 11.53 -4.62
CA ARG A 204 -8.45 10.39 -4.47
C ARG A 204 -7.02 10.81 -4.20
N ASN A 205 -6.58 11.97 -4.71
CA ASN A 205 -5.24 12.50 -4.45
C ASN A 205 -5.10 13.02 -3.02
N ARG A 206 -6.17 13.60 -2.43
CA ARG A 206 -6.21 13.98 -1.02
C ARG A 206 -6.33 12.72 -0.15
N ARG A 207 -5.20 12.22 0.35
CA ARG A 207 -5.17 10.98 1.14
C ARG A 207 -4.04 10.97 2.15
N VAL A 208 -4.14 10.08 3.11
CA VAL A 208 -3.03 9.65 3.96
C VAL A 208 -2.80 8.15 3.72
N GLU A 209 -1.57 7.79 3.44
CA GLU A 209 -1.14 6.39 3.32
C GLU A 209 -0.41 5.97 4.59
N ILE A 210 -0.77 4.82 5.16
CA ILE A 210 -0.05 4.23 6.27
C ILE A 210 0.50 2.88 5.83
N PHE A 211 1.82 2.72 5.97
CA PHE A 211 2.52 1.48 5.69
C PHE A 211 2.99 0.86 7.00
N VAL A 212 2.73 -0.42 7.19
CA VAL A 212 3.19 -1.20 8.34
C VAL A 212 3.98 -2.39 7.84
N GLY A 213 5.24 -2.48 8.24
CA GLY A 213 6.10 -3.60 7.91
C GLY A 213 6.60 -4.29 9.17
N GLU A 214 6.44 -5.61 9.26
CA GLU A 214 6.99 -6.40 10.35
C GLU A 214 8.44 -6.77 10.06
N ARG A 215 9.33 -6.44 11.00
CA ARG A 215 10.75 -6.78 10.88
C ARG A 215 10.96 -8.27 11.09
N SER A 216 11.82 -8.90 10.26
CA SER A 216 12.30 -10.25 10.55
C SER A 216 13.04 -10.23 11.88
N ALA A 217 12.77 -11.20 12.75
CA ALA A 217 13.60 -11.41 13.96
C ALA A 217 15.06 -11.65 13.52
N GLN A 218 15.97 -10.86 14.08
CA GLN A 218 17.42 -11.06 13.90
C GLN A 218 17.88 -12.17 14.83
#